data_1636578cc308ce4250faeb288805e012
#
_entry.id   1636578cc308ce4250faeb288805e012
#
_cell.length_a   1.000
_cell.length_b   1.000
_cell.length_c   1.000
_cell.angle_alpha   90.00
_cell.angle_beta   90.00
_cell.angle_gamma   90.00
#
_symmetry.space_group_name_H-M   'P 1'
#
loop_
_entity.id
_entity.type
_entity.pdbx_description
1 polymer ?
#
loop_
_entity_poly.entity_id
_entity_poly.type
_entity_poly.pdbx_seq_one_letter_code
_entity_poly.pdbx_strand_id
1 'polypeptide(L)'
;MFYTYLRGLVIFILWTLNGNAHYHNKEKIPSKDENYILVAPHRTWWDPVYMAFATKPKQFIFMAKKQLFENRVFGWWIRMCGAFPIDRENPGPSAIKYPVNMLKKSNRSLIMFPSGSRHSTDVKGGVAVIAKMAKVRIMPVVYAGPMSLKGLAAGERVDMNFGTPIDISDIKKMNDEGVEEVARRVHAEFDRLDAEVAPYQTQKKGNIFLRILRAFVFIPAILIGILTIIFSFFASFVWDPDKHRK
;
A
#
# COMPACT_ATOMS: atom_id res chain seq x y z
N MET A 1 8.08 -16.61 -1.63
CA MET A 1 6.85 -17.44 -1.53
C MET A 1 5.89 -16.92 -0.47
N PHE A 2 6.28 -16.72 0.79
CA PHE A 2 5.37 -16.34 1.88
C PHE A 2 4.67 -14.98 1.69
N TYR A 3 5.36 -13.94 1.19
CA TYR A 3 4.74 -12.66 0.81
C TYR A 3 3.57 -12.84 -0.16
N THR A 4 3.75 -13.65 -1.20
CA THR A 4 2.69 -13.89 -2.20
C THR A 4 1.51 -14.65 -1.60
N TYR A 5 1.77 -15.60 -0.71
CA TYR A 5 0.75 -16.32 0.03
C TYR A 5 -0.05 -15.37 0.93
N LEU A 6 0.63 -14.60 1.80
CA LEU A 6 -0.04 -13.65 2.70
C LEU A 6 -0.86 -12.61 1.94
N ARG A 7 -0.29 -12.05 0.86
CA ARG A 7 -1.03 -11.14 -0.01
C ARG A 7 -2.28 -11.81 -0.56
N GLY A 8 -2.17 -13.05 -1.05
CA GLY A 8 -3.31 -13.81 -1.56
C GLY A 8 -4.39 -14.06 -0.51
N LEU A 9 -3.99 -14.46 0.70
CA LEU A 9 -4.89 -14.70 1.81
C LEU A 9 -5.64 -13.44 2.25
N VAL A 10 -4.92 -12.33 2.45
CA VAL A 10 -5.54 -11.06 2.87
C VAL A 10 -6.50 -10.54 1.80
N ILE A 11 -6.15 -10.68 0.52
CA ILE A 11 -7.04 -10.33 -0.59
C ILE A 11 -8.28 -11.21 -0.59
N PHE A 12 -8.12 -12.51 -0.39
CA PHE A 12 -9.23 -13.44 -0.35
C PHE A 12 -10.20 -13.10 0.78
N ILE A 13 -9.69 -12.79 1.97
CA ILE A 13 -10.50 -12.32 3.10
C ILE A 13 -11.22 -11.00 2.76
N LEU A 14 -10.52 -10.01 2.18
CA LEU A 14 -11.14 -8.75 1.76
C LEU A 14 -12.19 -8.95 0.66
N TRP A 15 -11.95 -9.86 -0.28
CA TRP A 15 -12.92 -10.19 -1.32
C TRP A 15 -14.16 -10.85 -0.74
N THR A 16 -14.03 -11.77 0.21
CA THR A 16 -15.18 -12.39 0.87
C THR A 16 -15.96 -11.36 1.69
N LEU A 17 -15.27 -10.40 2.31
CA LEU A 17 -15.88 -9.33 3.10
C LEU A 17 -16.63 -8.32 2.24
N ASN A 18 -16.01 -7.80 1.17
CA ASN A 18 -16.56 -6.72 0.35
C ASN A 18 -16.93 -7.20 -1.08
N GLY A 19 -15.95 -7.64 -1.85
CA GLY A 19 -16.10 -8.15 -3.23
C GLY A 19 -16.66 -7.15 -4.25
N ASN A 20 -16.62 -5.85 -3.95
CA ASN A 20 -17.10 -4.77 -4.81
C ASN A 20 -16.01 -3.73 -5.05
N ALA A 21 -14.81 -4.21 -5.41
CA ALA A 21 -13.66 -3.37 -5.69
C ALA A 21 -13.44 -3.24 -7.21
N HIS A 22 -13.27 -2.01 -7.65
CA HIS A 22 -13.05 -1.61 -9.04
C HIS A 22 -11.69 -0.92 -9.17
N TYR A 23 -11.02 -1.15 -10.28
CA TYR A 23 -9.67 -0.65 -10.54
C TYR A 23 -9.63 0.07 -11.87
N HIS A 24 -9.35 1.38 -11.85
CA HIS A 24 -9.34 2.26 -13.00
C HIS A 24 -7.91 2.56 -13.44
N ASN A 25 -7.69 2.72 -14.74
CA ASN A 25 -6.42 3.13 -15.35
C ASN A 25 -5.23 2.20 -14.98
N LYS A 26 -5.47 0.91 -14.85
CA LYS A 26 -4.42 -0.07 -14.52
C LYS A 26 -3.31 -0.17 -15.57
N GLU A 27 -3.60 0.18 -16.79
CA GLU A 27 -2.65 0.23 -17.91
C GLU A 27 -1.54 1.26 -17.71
N LYS A 28 -1.76 2.25 -16.82
CA LYS A 28 -0.74 3.25 -16.43
C LYS A 28 0.29 2.72 -15.43
N ILE A 29 0.00 1.58 -14.79
CA ILE A 29 0.92 0.99 -13.81
C ILE A 29 2.21 0.57 -14.53
N PRO A 30 3.40 0.99 -14.04
CA PRO A 30 4.66 0.58 -14.63
C PRO A 30 4.81 -0.94 -14.70
N SER A 31 5.65 -1.42 -15.60
CA SER A 31 5.86 -2.86 -15.78
C SER A 31 6.34 -3.52 -14.48
N LYS A 32 6.13 -4.85 -14.37
CA LYS A 32 6.56 -5.63 -13.20
C LYS A 32 8.08 -5.58 -12.95
N ASP A 33 8.87 -5.27 -13.98
CA ASP A 33 10.33 -5.26 -13.92
C ASP A 33 10.86 -3.85 -13.57
N GLU A 34 10.01 -2.84 -13.61
CA GLU A 34 10.34 -1.48 -13.21
C GLU A 34 9.99 -1.24 -11.74
N ASN A 35 10.91 -0.64 -10.98
CA ASN A 35 10.64 -0.19 -9.63
C ASN A 35 10.12 1.25 -9.62
N TYR A 36 9.15 1.52 -8.76
CA TYR A 36 8.54 2.84 -8.59
C TYR A 36 8.09 3.05 -7.14
N ILE A 37 7.72 4.27 -6.80
CA ILE A 37 7.11 4.58 -5.51
C ILE A 37 5.62 4.78 -5.75
N LEU A 38 4.81 3.87 -5.21
CA LEU A 38 3.35 3.98 -5.23
C LEU A 38 2.91 4.86 -4.08
N VAL A 39 2.29 6.00 -4.37
CA VAL A 39 1.86 6.99 -3.38
C VAL A 39 0.35 7.16 -3.37
N ALA A 40 -0.22 7.32 -2.18
CA ALA A 40 -1.64 7.59 -2.00
C ALA A 40 -1.90 8.51 -0.80
N PRO A 41 -3.02 9.25 -0.77
CA PRO A 41 -3.56 9.80 0.47
C PRO A 41 -3.93 8.64 1.40
N HIS A 42 -3.48 8.68 2.66
CA HIS A 42 -3.78 7.60 3.61
C HIS A 42 -5.17 7.78 4.21
N ARG A 43 -6.12 6.99 3.78
CA ARG A 43 -7.53 7.10 4.19
C ARG A 43 -7.96 6.00 5.15
N THR A 44 -7.53 4.75 4.88
CA THR A 44 -7.98 3.58 5.63
C THR A 44 -6.82 2.62 5.96
N TRP A 45 -7.09 1.63 6.82
CA TRP A 45 -6.13 0.57 7.12
C TRP A 45 -5.91 -0.40 5.96
N TRP A 46 -6.86 -0.51 5.05
CA TRP A 46 -6.84 -1.44 3.92
C TRP A 46 -6.34 -0.84 2.62
N ASP A 47 -6.10 0.49 2.55
CA ASP A 47 -5.52 1.14 1.37
C ASP A 47 -4.30 0.39 0.83
N PRO A 48 -3.24 0.10 1.65
CA PRO A 48 -2.04 -0.55 1.14
C PRO A 48 -2.31 -1.95 0.60
N VAL A 49 -3.36 -2.62 1.10
CA VAL A 49 -3.73 -3.96 0.66
C VAL A 49 -4.34 -3.92 -0.73
N TYR A 50 -5.31 -3.02 -0.96
CA TYR A 50 -5.90 -2.82 -2.30
C TYR A 50 -4.85 -2.36 -3.31
N MET A 51 -3.93 -1.47 -2.91
CA MET A 51 -2.81 -1.03 -3.75
C MET A 51 -1.92 -2.21 -4.16
N ALA A 52 -1.48 -3.02 -3.18
CA ALA A 52 -0.63 -4.19 -3.44
C ALA A 52 -1.33 -5.29 -4.24
N PHE A 53 -2.66 -5.34 -4.20
CA PHE A 53 -3.46 -6.26 -5.00
C PHE A 53 -3.56 -5.82 -6.45
N ALA A 54 -3.95 -4.58 -6.68
CA ALA A 54 -4.16 -4.04 -8.02
C ALA A 54 -2.90 -4.12 -8.89
N THR A 55 -1.73 -4.05 -8.24
CA THR A 55 -0.41 -3.99 -8.89
C THR A 55 0.31 -5.36 -9.01
N LYS A 56 -0.42 -6.47 -8.78
CA LYS A 56 0.15 -7.82 -9.02
C LYS A 56 0.76 -7.94 -10.42
N PRO A 57 1.90 -8.63 -10.57
CA PRO A 57 2.62 -9.45 -9.59
C PRO A 57 3.65 -8.67 -8.75
N LYS A 58 3.80 -7.36 -8.91
CA LYS A 58 4.79 -6.53 -8.22
C LYS A 58 4.75 -6.73 -6.71
N GLN A 59 5.92 -6.81 -6.09
CA GLN A 59 6.09 -6.85 -4.64
C GLN A 59 6.50 -5.49 -4.12
N PHE A 60 6.11 -5.19 -2.87
CA PHE A 60 6.38 -3.91 -2.24
C PHE A 60 7.07 -4.06 -0.90
N ILE A 61 7.83 -3.01 -0.57
CA ILE A 61 8.17 -2.67 0.81
C ILE A 61 7.29 -1.50 1.25
N PHE A 62 7.09 -1.33 2.55
CA PHE A 62 6.35 -0.19 3.10
C PHE A 62 6.82 0.18 4.50
N MET A 63 6.71 1.47 4.81
CA MET A 63 7.08 2.01 6.11
C MET A 63 5.98 1.76 7.12
N ALA A 64 6.32 1.18 8.26
CA ALA A 64 5.37 0.97 9.35
C ALA A 64 5.91 1.54 10.67
N LYS A 65 5.00 2.01 11.53
CA LYS A 65 5.36 2.59 12.83
C LYS A 65 6.15 1.57 13.65
N LYS A 66 7.28 1.97 14.25
CA LYS A 66 8.20 1.13 15.03
C LYS A 66 7.48 0.27 16.07
N GLN A 67 6.49 0.84 16.76
CA GLN A 67 5.71 0.17 17.79
C GLN A 67 4.94 -1.06 17.28
N LEU A 68 4.62 -1.14 15.98
CA LEU A 68 3.94 -2.31 15.42
C LEU A 68 4.85 -3.55 15.38
N PHE A 69 6.15 -3.36 15.52
CA PHE A 69 7.14 -4.45 15.53
C PHE A 69 7.47 -4.97 16.92
N GLU A 70 6.97 -4.32 17.99
CA GLU A 70 7.17 -4.74 19.39
C GLU A 70 6.41 -6.03 19.68
N ASN A 71 5.20 -6.19 19.12
CA ASN A 71 4.52 -7.47 19.18
C ASN A 71 5.24 -8.49 18.28
N ARG A 72 5.74 -9.58 18.89
CA ARG A 72 6.58 -10.57 18.20
C ARG A 72 5.90 -11.18 16.98
N VAL A 73 4.66 -11.62 17.09
CA VAL A 73 3.92 -12.31 16.02
C VAL A 73 3.52 -11.33 14.94
N PHE A 74 2.90 -10.22 15.33
CA PHE A 74 2.46 -9.19 14.38
C PHE A 74 3.65 -8.52 13.69
N GLY A 75 4.71 -8.20 14.45
CA GLY A 75 5.95 -7.66 13.90
C GLY A 75 6.61 -8.61 12.89
N TRP A 76 6.65 -9.91 13.21
CA TRP A 76 7.15 -10.92 12.27
C TRP A 76 6.29 -10.95 10.99
N TRP A 77 4.97 -10.92 11.15
CA TRP A 77 4.02 -11.00 10.04
C TRP A 77 4.14 -9.81 9.08
N ILE A 78 4.17 -8.59 9.62
CA ILE A 78 4.31 -7.40 8.77
C ILE A 78 5.70 -7.30 8.12
N ARG A 79 6.77 -7.80 8.78
CA ARG A 79 8.08 -7.96 8.15
C ARG A 79 8.03 -8.90 6.94
N MET A 80 7.35 -10.02 7.07
CA MET A 80 7.17 -10.97 5.97
C MET A 80 6.36 -10.37 4.82
N CYS A 81 5.46 -9.43 5.10
CA CYS A 81 4.76 -8.62 4.09
C CYS A 81 5.61 -7.51 3.47
N GLY A 82 6.85 -7.34 3.89
CA GLY A 82 7.75 -6.31 3.36
C GLY A 82 7.78 -5.02 4.17
N ALA A 83 7.12 -4.94 5.33
CA ALA A 83 7.20 -3.77 6.20
C ALA A 83 8.61 -3.62 6.81
N PHE A 84 9.03 -2.37 7.01
CA PHE A 84 10.20 -2.04 7.79
C PHE A 84 9.86 -0.93 8.80
N PRO A 85 10.50 -0.95 9.99
CA PRO A 85 10.20 -0.02 11.06
C PRO A 85 10.70 1.38 10.74
N ILE A 86 9.87 2.39 11.07
CA ILE A 86 10.28 3.79 11.07
C ILE A 86 9.84 4.45 12.38
N ASP A 87 10.74 5.19 12.96
CA ASP A 87 10.39 6.17 13.97
C ASP A 87 9.85 7.42 13.26
N ARG A 88 8.57 7.71 13.44
CA ARG A 88 7.91 8.82 12.74
C ARG A 88 8.19 10.17 13.39
N GLU A 89 8.57 10.19 14.66
CA GLU A 89 8.85 11.39 15.43
C GLU A 89 10.30 11.85 15.18
N ASN A 90 11.23 10.87 15.12
CA ASN A 90 12.63 11.11 14.82
C ASN A 90 13.12 10.18 13.70
N PRO A 91 12.76 10.44 12.44
CA PRO A 91 13.17 9.57 11.34
C PRO A 91 14.69 9.64 11.12
N GLY A 92 15.38 8.57 11.50
CA GLY A 92 16.82 8.46 11.27
C GLY A 92 17.17 8.27 9.78
N PRO A 93 18.47 8.34 9.42
CA PRO A 93 18.93 8.17 8.03
C PRO A 93 18.46 6.88 7.36
N SER A 94 18.17 5.84 8.12
CA SER A 94 17.64 4.56 7.62
C SER A 94 16.28 4.69 6.95
N ALA A 95 15.47 5.68 7.34
CA ALA A 95 14.17 5.96 6.73
C ALA A 95 14.27 6.31 5.23
N ILE A 96 15.41 6.85 4.81
CA ILE A 96 15.71 7.16 3.40
C ILE A 96 16.62 6.08 2.79
N LYS A 97 17.71 5.71 3.48
CA LYS A 97 18.72 4.80 2.92
C LYS A 97 18.18 3.41 2.63
N TYR A 98 17.33 2.87 3.52
CA TYR A 98 16.80 1.52 3.35
C TYR A 98 15.89 1.40 2.10
N PRO A 99 14.82 2.21 1.92
CA PRO A 99 13.99 2.13 0.72
C PRO A 99 14.75 2.45 -0.57
N VAL A 100 15.69 3.39 -0.56
CA VAL A 100 16.56 3.68 -1.72
C VAL A 100 17.36 2.44 -2.12
N ASN A 101 17.99 1.76 -1.16
CA ASN A 101 18.73 0.54 -1.42
C ASN A 101 17.85 -0.58 -1.98
N MET A 102 16.65 -0.74 -1.42
CA MET A 102 15.70 -1.75 -1.89
C MET A 102 15.20 -1.47 -3.31
N LEU A 103 14.88 -0.23 -3.62
CA LEU A 103 14.47 0.20 -4.96
C LEU A 103 15.59 0.00 -6.02
N LYS A 104 16.87 0.13 -5.62
CA LYS A 104 18.02 -0.04 -6.52
C LYS A 104 18.46 -1.49 -6.68
N LYS A 105 18.38 -2.29 -5.62
CA LYS A 105 19.06 -3.61 -5.54
C LYS A 105 18.10 -4.79 -5.58
N SER A 106 16.79 -4.57 -5.54
CA SER A 106 15.79 -5.63 -5.59
C SER A 106 14.70 -5.33 -6.62
N ASN A 107 13.89 -6.33 -6.96
CA ASN A 107 12.71 -6.11 -7.79
C ASN A 107 11.47 -5.80 -6.93
N ARG A 108 11.62 -4.89 -5.94
CA ARG A 108 10.54 -4.44 -5.06
C ARG A 108 10.35 -2.94 -5.17
N SER A 109 9.11 -2.53 -5.32
CA SER A 109 8.68 -1.13 -5.27
C SER A 109 8.37 -0.70 -3.84
N LEU A 110 8.15 0.58 -3.61
CA LEU A 110 7.78 1.14 -2.32
C LEU A 110 6.33 1.60 -2.34
N ILE A 111 5.53 1.21 -1.32
CA ILE A 111 4.28 1.90 -1.01
C ILE A 111 4.57 2.94 0.07
N MET A 112 4.17 4.18 -0.18
CA MET A 112 4.36 5.27 0.74
C MET A 112 3.12 6.17 0.82
N PHE A 113 2.78 6.60 2.02
CA PHE A 113 1.77 7.61 2.27
C PHE A 113 2.50 8.91 2.61
N PRO A 114 2.53 9.88 1.67
CA PRO A 114 3.43 11.03 1.80
C PRO A 114 3.17 11.89 3.04
N SER A 115 1.93 11.97 3.51
CA SER A 115 1.59 12.70 4.74
C SER A 115 2.12 12.02 6.01
N GLY A 116 2.46 10.73 5.94
CA GLY A 116 2.89 9.95 7.09
C GLY A 116 1.79 9.64 8.11
N SER A 117 0.59 10.16 7.93
CA SER A 117 -0.55 9.90 8.82
C SER A 117 -1.87 9.96 8.05
N ARG A 118 -2.96 9.44 8.67
CA ARG A 118 -4.32 9.52 8.12
C ARG A 118 -5.01 10.85 8.45
N HIS A 119 -4.35 11.72 9.19
CA HIS A 119 -4.89 12.98 9.70
C HIS A 119 -4.27 14.21 9.02
N SER A 120 -3.40 14.03 8.04
CA SER A 120 -2.79 15.08 7.25
C SER A 120 -2.79 14.70 5.78
N THR A 121 -2.96 15.69 4.93
CA THR A 121 -2.85 15.57 3.46
C THR A 121 -1.50 16.06 2.94
N ASP A 122 -0.67 16.69 3.78
CA ASP A 122 0.58 17.31 3.37
C ASP A 122 1.58 16.28 2.84
N VAL A 123 2.12 16.54 1.68
CA VAL A 123 3.17 15.71 1.08
C VAL A 123 4.52 16.09 1.67
N LYS A 124 5.04 15.23 2.56
CA LYS A 124 6.38 15.43 3.14
C LYS A 124 7.47 15.13 2.12
N GLY A 125 8.60 15.80 2.24
CA GLY A 125 9.73 15.71 1.31
C GLY A 125 10.38 14.33 1.14
N GLY A 126 10.08 13.37 2.02
CA GLY A 126 10.66 12.04 1.99
C GLY A 126 10.43 11.29 0.65
N VAL A 127 9.26 11.42 0.04
CA VAL A 127 8.96 10.79 -1.26
C VAL A 127 9.84 11.35 -2.36
N ALA A 128 10.03 12.67 -2.40
CA ALA A 128 10.86 13.36 -3.40
C ALA A 128 12.33 12.92 -3.30
N VAL A 129 12.87 12.93 -2.08
CA VAL A 129 14.25 12.53 -1.82
C VAL A 129 14.50 11.07 -2.18
N ILE A 130 13.61 10.15 -1.77
CA ILE A 130 13.74 8.72 -2.09
C ILE A 130 13.66 8.49 -3.61
N ALA A 131 12.68 9.11 -4.28
CA ALA A 131 12.50 8.97 -5.73
C ALA A 131 13.73 9.47 -6.50
N LYS A 132 14.26 10.64 -6.13
CA LYS A 132 15.47 11.23 -6.75
C LYS A 132 16.71 10.36 -6.53
N MET A 133 16.93 9.91 -5.28
CA MET A 133 18.10 9.08 -4.95
C MET A 133 18.01 7.69 -5.59
N ALA A 134 16.82 7.11 -5.68
CA ALA A 134 16.60 5.81 -6.31
C ALA A 134 16.51 5.88 -7.83
N LYS A 135 16.30 7.07 -8.41
CA LYS A 135 16.03 7.32 -9.83
C LYS A 135 14.81 6.53 -10.33
N VAL A 136 13.71 6.62 -9.58
CA VAL A 136 12.45 5.94 -9.89
C VAL A 136 11.31 6.95 -10.02
N ARG A 137 10.30 6.61 -10.80
CA ARG A 137 9.07 7.40 -10.95
C ARG A 137 8.17 7.29 -9.72
N ILE A 138 7.34 8.31 -9.51
CA ILE A 138 6.30 8.31 -8.48
C ILE A 138 4.98 7.96 -9.16
N MET A 139 4.31 6.90 -8.68
CA MET A 139 3.03 6.43 -9.21
C MET A 139 1.91 6.84 -8.25
N PRO A 140 1.12 7.86 -8.56
CA PRO A 140 0.01 8.27 -7.71
C PRO A 140 -1.19 7.33 -7.88
N VAL A 141 -1.90 7.07 -6.80
CA VAL A 141 -3.14 6.31 -6.76
C VAL A 141 -4.04 6.86 -5.67
N VAL A 142 -5.35 6.86 -5.90
CA VAL A 142 -6.32 7.22 -4.87
C VAL A 142 -7.24 6.04 -4.57
N TYR A 143 -7.63 5.96 -3.31
CA TYR A 143 -8.68 5.09 -2.81
C TYR A 143 -9.95 5.91 -2.60
N ALA A 144 -11.06 5.49 -3.18
CA ALA A 144 -12.38 6.01 -2.87
C ALA A 144 -13.28 4.85 -2.46
N GLY A 145 -13.94 4.97 -1.32
CA GLY A 145 -14.76 3.89 -0.78
C GLY A 145 -15.04 4.04 0.71
N PRO A 146 -15.60 2.97 1.34
CA PRO A 146 -15.98 3.03 2.74
C PRO A 146 -14.79 3.27 3.67
N MET A 147 -14.98 4.19 4.62
CA MET A 147 -14.00 4.52 5.65
C MET A 147 -14.15 3.63 6.91
N SER A 148 -15.19 2.80 6.97
CA SER A 148 -15.46 1.91 8.10
C SER A 148 -15.52 0.45 7.66
N LEU A 149 -15.17 -0.47 8.59
CA LEU A 149 -15.34 -1.91 8.37
C LEU A 149 -16.81 -2.28 8.12
N LYS A 150 -17.76 -1.56 8.74
CA LYS A 150 -19.20 -1.76 8.52
C LYS A 150 -19.58 -1.47 7.07
N GLY A 151 -19.12 -0.37 6.49
CA GLY A 151 -19.34 -0.04 5.09
C GLY A 151 -18.68 -1.05 4.16
N LEU A 152 -17.44 -1.48 4.48
CA LEU A 152 -16.75 -2.50 3.72
C LEU A 152 -17.54 -3.83 3.71
N ALA A 153 -17.97 -4.31 4.88
CA ALA A 153 -18.81 -5.53 5.02
C ALA A 153 -20.20 -5.36 4.41
N ALA A 154 -20.73 -4.13 4.38
CA ALA A 154 -21.97 -3.82 3.68
C ALA A 154 -21.85 -3.92 2.15
N GLY A 155 -20.65 -4.15 1.61
CA GLY A 155 -20.39 -4.24 0.18
C GLY A 155 -20.47 -2.88 -0.52
N GLU A 156 -20.17 -1.79 0.20
CA GLU A 156 -20.04 -0.48 -0.42
C GLU A 156 -18.93 -0.51 -1.47
N ARG A 157 -19.11 0.26 -2.52
CA ARG A 157 -18.18 0.29 -3.64
C ARG A 157 -16.81 0.81 -3.22
N VAL A 158 -15.77 0.13 -3.67
CA VAL A 158 -14.37 0.54 -3.53
C VAL A 158 -13.82 0.82 -4.92
N ASP A 159 -13.27 2.00 -5.14
CA ASP A 159 -12.58 2.36 -6.37
C ASP A 159 -11.12 2.69 -6.07
N MET A 160 -10.22 2.09 -6.85
CA MET A 160 -8.79 2.43 -6.88
C MET A 160 -8.50 3.05 -8.24
N ASN A 161 -8.05 4.30 -8.27
CA ASN A 161 -7.75 4.99 -9.52
C ASN A 161 -6.26 5.31 -9.63
N PHE A 162 -5.62 4.80 -10.67
CA PHE A 162 -4.19 4.95 -10.92
C PHE A 162 -3.91 6.14 -11.83
N GLY A 163 -3.00 7.02 -11.42
CA GLY A 163 -2.60 8.20 -12.15
C GLY A 163 -1.50 7.94 -13.17
N THR A 164 -1.03 9.01 -13.78
CA THR A 164 0.13 8.97 -14.65
C THR A 164 1.41 8.97 -13.81
N PRO A 165 2.38 8.08 -14.07
CA PRO A 165 3.65 8.10 -13.36
C PRO A 165 4.37 9.43 -13.51
N ILE A 166 4.69 10.06 -12.38
CA ILE A 166 5.36 11.36 -12.32
C ILE A 166 6.87 11.13 -12.43
N ASP A 167 7.47 11.66 -13.49
CA ASP A 167 8.93 11.75 -13.61
C ASP A 167 9.41 13.05 -12.95
N ILE A 168 10.49 12.96 -12.18
CA ILE A 168 11.13 14.09 -11.51
C ILE A 168 12.60 14.27 -11.95
N SER A 169 12.96 13.72 -13.10
CA SER A 169 14.33 13.83 -13.65
C SER A 169 14.70 15.27 -13.99
N ASP A 170 13.72 16.08 -14.37
CA ASP A 170 13.83 17.51 -14.66
C ASP A 170 14.20 18.36 -13.42
N ILE A 171 13.86 17.91 -12.23
CA ILE A 171 14.17 18.62 -10.99
C ILE A 171 15.65 18.34 -10.63
N LYS A 172 16.52 19.30 -10.88
CA LYS A 172 17.99 19.11 -10.71
C LYS A 172 18.39 18.96 -9.24
N LYS A 173 17.83 19.77 -8.33
CA LYS A 173 18.16 19.80 -6.91
C LYS A 173 16.93 19.47 -6.05
N MET A 174 17.12 18.70 -4.98
CA MET A 174 16.09 18.42 -3.95
C MET A 174 16.28 19.34 -2.74
N ASN A 175 16.35 20.65 -3.01
CA ASN A 175 16.19 21.70 -2.00
C ASN A 175 14.68 21.90 -1.73
N ASP A 176 14.33 22.87 -0.89
CA ASP A 176 12.94 23.13 -0.51
C ASP A 176 12.03 23.36 -1.72
N GLU A 177 12.48 24.14 -2.71
CA GLU A 177 11.75 24.38 -3.97
C GLU A 177 11.52 23.08 -4.77
N GLY A 178 12.54 22.23 -4.88
CA GLY A 178 12.43 20.96 -5.59
C GLY A 178 11.48 19.98 -4.90
N VAL A 179 11.50 19.97 -3.58
CA VAL A 179 10.57 19.16 -2.77
C VAL A 179 9.15 19.67 -2.91
N GLU A 180 8.95 20.98 -2.87
CA GLU A 180 7.64 21.62 -3.03
C GLU A 180 7.04 21.37 -4.43
N GLU A 181 7.86 21.42 -5.46
CA GLU A 181 7.43 21.11 -6.84
C GLU A 181 6.98 19.65 -6.96
N VAL A 182 7.70 18.68 -6.36
CA VAL A 182 7.24 17.28 -6.34
C VAL A 182 5.92 17.17 -5.58
N ALA A 183 5.79 17.82 -4.43
CA ALA A 183 4.57 17.82 -3.64
C ALA A 183 3.40 18.38 -4.44
N ARG A 184 3.59 19.50 -5.12
CA ARG A 184 2.58 20.13 -5.99
C ARG A 184 2.11 19.18 -7.11
N ARG A 185 3.04 18.51 -7.79
CA ARG A 185 2.70 17.53 -8.85
C ARG A 185 1.90 16.36 -8.29
N VAL A 186 2.28 15.84 -7.12
CA VAL A 186 1.59 14.73 -6.47
C VAL A 186 0.18 15.14 -6.03
N HIS A 187 0.02 16.32 -5.43
CA HIS A 187 -1.29 16.85 -5.01
C HIS A 187 -2.21 17.06 -6.20
N ALA A 188 -1.74 17.73 -7.24
CA ALA A 188 -2.53 17.96 -8.45
C ALA A 188 -3.04 16.67 -9.06
N GLU A 189 -2.23 15.61 -9.03
CA GLU A 189 -2.63 14.32 -9.54
C GLU A 189 -3.63 13.62 -8.61
N PHE A 190 -3.49 13.73 -7.29
CA PHE A 190 -4.49 13.22 -6.34
C PHE A 190 -5.85 13.88 -6.53
N ASP A 191 -5.89 15.22 -6.65
CA ASP A 191 -7.13 15.97 -6.85
C ASP A 191 -7.82 15.56 -8.16
N ARG A 192 -7.04 15.41 -9.25
CA ARG A 192 -7.55 14.94 -10.54
C ARG A 192 -8.14 13.53 -10.42
N LEU A 193 -7.41 12.61 -9.77
CA LEU A 193 -7.84 11.22 -9.62
C LEU A 193 -9.10 11.09 -8.74
N ASP A 194 -9.21 11.90 -7.68
CA ASP A 194 -10.38 11.95 -6.82
C ASP A 194 -11.61 12.48 -7.59
N ALA A 195 -11.44 13.52 -8.39
CA ALA A 195 -12.51 14.03 -9.25
C ALA A 195 -13.01 12.99 -10.26
N GLU A 196 -12.11 12.19 -10.83
CA GLU A 196 -12.46 11.11 -11.78
C GLU A 196 -13.28 9.99 -11.12
N VAL A 197 -13.04 9.65 -9.85
CA VAL A 197 -13.77 8.56 -9.18
C VAL A 197 -15.03 9.02 -8.45
N ALA A 198 -15.18 10.31 -8.17
CA ALA A 198 -16.33 10.85 -7.46
C ALA A 198 -17.69 10.41 -8.03
N PRO A 199 -17.91 10.38 -9.36
CA PRO A 199 -19.18 9.93 -9.93
C PRO A 199 -19.52 8.46 -9.61
N TYR A 200 -18.50 7.60 -9.46
CA TYR A 200 -18.72 6.19 -9.18
C TYR A 200 -19.16 5.93 -7.74
N GLN A 201 -18.83 6.82 -6.80
CA GLN A 201 -19.18 6.67 -5.39
C GLN A 201 -20.67 6.84 -5.11
N THR A 202 -21.42 7.40 -6.05
CA THR A 202 -22.89 7.50 -5.98
C THR A 202 -23.58 6.20 -6.37
N GLN A 203 -22.86 5.23 -6.94
CA GLN A 203 -23.41 3.97 -7.42
C GLN A 203 -23.78 3.03 -6.26
N LYS A 204 -24.84 2.29 -6.47
CA LYS A 204 -25.44 1.41 -5.43
C LYS A 204 -24.48 0.31 -4.98
N LYS A 205 -24.78 -0.21 -3.78
CA LYS A 205 -24.13 -1.39 -3.19
C LYS A 205 -24.16 -2.59 -4.14
N GLY A 206 -23.15 -3.45 -4.02
CA GLY A 206 -23.07 -4.67 -4.84
C GLY A 206 -24.27 -5.62 -4.65
N ASN A 207 -24.40 -6.58 -5.57
CA ASN A 207 -25.49 -7.55 -5.62
C ASN A 207 -25.63 -8.31 -4.29
N ILE A 208 -26.84 -8.28 -3.69
CA ILE A 208 -27.12 -8.90 -2.39
C ILE A 208 -26.93 -10.42 -2.42
N PHE A 209 -27.30 -11.08 -3.53
CA PHE A 209 -27.12 -12.53 -3.67
C PHE A 209 -25.65 -12.93 -3.62
N LEU A 210 -24.79 -12.21 -4.32
CA LEU A 210 -23.32 -12.43 -4.27
C LEU A 210 -22.75 -12.15 -2.88
N ARG A 211 -23.35 -11.21 -2.12
CA ARG A 211 -22.93 -10.96 -0.73
C ARG A 211 -23.26 -12.15 0.16
N ILE A 212 -24.45 -12.71 0.05
CA ILE A 212 -24.85 -13.89 0.81
C ILE A 212 -23.93 -15.07 0.48
N LEU A 213 -23.68 -15.33 -0.81
CA LEU A 213 -22.76 -16.40 -1.24
C LEU A 213 -21.35 -16.22 -0.67
N ARG A 214 -20.82 -15.00 -0.68
CA ARG A 214 -19.50 -14.71 -0.11
C ARG A 214 -19.46 -14.88 1.41
N ALA A 215 -20.56 -14.61 2.12
CA ALA A 215 -20.65 -14.82 3.56
C ALA A 215 -20.40 -16.29 3.94
N PHE A 216 -20.84 -17.25 3.15
CA PHE A 216 -20.53 -18.68 3.38
C PHE A 216 -19.04 -18.99 3.18
N VAL A 217 -18.36 -18.29 2.27
CA VAL A 217 -16.93 -18.48 2.00
C VAL A 217 -16.07 -17.72 3.02
N PHE A 218 -16.64 -16.73 3.70
CA PHE A 218 -15.91 -15.92 4.69
C PHE A 218 -15.47 -16.77 5.90
N ILE A 219 -16.29 -17.71 6.37
CA ILE A 219 -15.93 -18.57 7.52
C ILE A 219 -14.67 -19.42 7.21
N PRO A 220 -14.61 -20.19 6.10
CA PRO A 220 -13.37 -20.89 5.73
C PRO A 220 -12.18 -19.95 5.55
N ALA A 221 -12.37 -18.76 4.97
CA ALA A 221 -11.30 -17.79 4.78
C ALA A 221 -10.71 -17.31 6.13
N ILE A 222 -11.55 -17.05 7.12
CA ILE A 222 -11.12 -16.69 8.48
C ILE A 222 -10.41 -17.85 9.17
N LEU A 223 -10.91 -19.08 9.02
CA LEU A 223 -10.25 -20.25 9.58
C LEU A 223 -8.82 -20.43 9.02
N ILE A 224 -8.65 -20.27 7.70
CA ILE A 224 -7.32 -20.29 7.06
C ILE A 224 -6.46 -19.15 7.64
N GLY A 225 -7.04 -17.96 7.85
CA GLY A 225 -6.35 -16.83 8.47
C GLY A 225 -5.86 -17.16 9.89
N ILE A 226 -6.72 -17.75 10.72
CA ILE A 226 -6.37 -18.17 12.10
C ILE A 226 -5.25 -19.20 12.09
N LEU A 227 -5.35 -20.23 11.25
CA LEU A 227 -4.31 -21.26 11.10
C LEU A 227 -2.98 -20.64 10.65
N THR A 228 -3.03 -19.65 9.75
CA THR A 228 -1.83 -18.92 9.32
C THR A 228 -1.22 -18.10 10.46
N ILE A 229 -2.02 -17.49 11.33
CA ILE A 229 -1.54 -16.77 12.51
C ILE A 229 -0.89 -17.74 13.50
N ILE A 230 -1.51 -18.89 13.77
CA ILE A 230 -0.96 -19.94 14.63
C ILE A 230 0.38 -20.44 14.08
N PHE A 231 0.45 -20.76 12.79
CA PHE A 231 1.70 -21.15 12.13
C PHE A 231 2.76 -20.04 12.26
N SER A 232 2.37 -18.79 12.01
CA SER A 232 3.27 -17.63 12.12
C SER A 232 3.79 -17.43 13.55
N PHE A 233 2.98 -17.74 14.55
CA PHE A 233 3.41 -17.71 15.95
C PHE A 233 4.59 -18.67 16.17
N PHE A 234 4.46 -19.93 15.80
CA PHE A 234 5.56 -20.90 15.92
C PHE A 234 6.75 -20.56 15.04
N ALA A 235 6.52 -20.17 13.78
CA ALA A 235 7.57 -19.79 12.85
C ALA A 235 8.39 -18.58 13.36
N SER A 236 7.78 -17.64 14.08
CA SER A 236 8.46 -16.47 14.63
C SER A 236 9.53 -16.80 15.70
N PHE A 237 9.50 -18.00 16.28
CA PHE A 237 10.53 -18.45 17.22
C PHE A 237 11.75 -19.08 16.53
N VAL A 238 11.54 -19.60 15.33
CA VAL A 238 12.57 -20.37 14.60
C VAL A 238 13.22 -19.51 13.50
N TRP A 239 12.47 -18.58 12.93
CA TRP A 239 12.92 -17.77 11.79
C TRP A 239 12.80 -16.28 12.04
N ASP A 240 13.95 -15.59 11.88
CA ASP A 240 14.03 -14.13 11.88
C ASP A 240 14.05 -13.59 10.42
N PRO A 241 13.02 -12.88 9.97
CA PRO A 241 12.95 -12.34 8.62
C PRO A 241 14.05 -11.33 8.31
N ASP A 242 14.59 -10.62 9.30
CA ASP A 242 15.58 -9.57 9.08
C ASP A 242 16.97 -10.15 8.78
N LYS A 243 17.28 -11.37 9.26
CA LYS A 243 18.53 -12.07 8.94
C LYS A 243 18.59 -12.55 7.47
N HIS A 244 17.46 -12.67 6.80
CA HIS A 244 17.34 -13.20 5.44
C HIS A 244 16.90 -12.15 4.42
N ARG A 245 16.88 -10.87 4.79
CA ARG A 245 16.65 -9.74 3.89
C ARG A 245 17.96 -9.32 3.22
N LYS A 246 18.42 -10.10 2.26
CA LYS A 246 19.49 -9.68 1.34
C LYS A 246 18.90 -9.10 0.08
#